data_4ea419ffd6525bbeaefc9141eb02176f
#
_entry.id   4ea419ffd6525bbeaefc9141eb02176f
#
_cell.length_a   1.000
_cell.length_b   1.000
_cell.length_c   1.000
_cell.angle_alpha   90.00
_cell.angle_beta   90.00
_cell.angle_gamma   90.00
#
_symmetry.space_group_name_H-M   'P 1'
#
loop_
_entity.id
_entity.type
_entity.pdbx_description
1 polymer ?
#
loop_
_entity_poly.entity_id
_entity_poly.type
_entity_poly.pdbx_seq_one_letter_code
_entity_poly.pdbx_strand_id
1 'polypeptide(L)'
;EYISQYATFSQVEQMQNMASSMELSRASSMVGKLVEVTSTDSNGESKTIQGTVEYVTYENNKAYVAIDGTKYSAEDVTAVISEEYQSSYDLAVAFCVAMNKLPGIDQLTYGDKETVETLKKGYEAMTTYQKSFVPDDYATKLQKYVERMEELVKEHDRAQENAGESGDKGETGENADKTQEA
;
A
#
# COMPACT_ATOMS: atom_id res chain seq x y z
N GLU A 1 28.29 8.73 58.35
CA GLU A 1 27.65 9.58 57.27
C GLU A 1 28.39 9.49 55.94
N TYR A 2 29.70 9.44 55.89
CA TYR A 2 30.49 9.35 54.63
C TYR A 2 30.23 8.07 53.85
N ILE A 3 30.09 6.94 54.50
CA ILE A 3 29.90 5.63 53.85
C ILE A 3 28.51 5.52 53.20
N SER A 4 27.47 6.09 53.81
CA SER A 4 26.12 6.10 53.24
C SER A 4 26.04 6.97 51.99
N GLN A 5 26.73 8.10 51.93
CA GLN A 5 26.78 8.95 50.75
C GLN A 5 27.53 8.30 49.59
N TYR A 6 28.61 7.57 49.87
CA TYR A 6 29.36 6.82 48.85
C TYR A 6 28.54 5.68 48.26
N ALA A 7 27.76 4.96 49.07
CA ALA A 7 26.88 3.93 48.64
C ALA A 7 25.74 4.47 47.74
N THR A 8 25.21 5.65 48.08
CA THR A 8 24.18 6.33 47.29
C THR A 8 24.72 6.80 45.95
N PHE A 9 25.95 7.36 45.91
CA PHE A 9 26.62 7.74 44.67
C PHE A 9 26.88 6.55 43.76
N SER A 10 27.35 5.44 44.30
CA SER A 10 27.57 4.21 43.52
C SER A 10 26.28 3.64 42.95
N GLN A 11 25.17 3.70 43.67
CA GLN A 11 23.85 3.25 43.17
C GLN A 11 23.36 4.16 42.04
N VAL A 12 23.50 5.46 42.13
CA VAL A 12 23.11 6.41 41.06
C VAL A 12 23.93 6.16 39.79
N GLU A 13 25.25 5.95 39.94
CA GLU A 13 26.15 5.67 38.83
C GLU A 13 25.78 4.34 38.13
N GLN A 14 25.49 3.31 38.89
CA GLN A 14 25.02 2.03 38.36
C GLN A 14 23.66 2.17 37.63
N MET A 15 22.72 2.96 38.15
CA MET A 15 21.44 3.23 37.50
C MET A 15 21.63 3.98 36.19
N GLN A 16 22.55 4.96 36.13
CA GLN A 16 22.89 5.67 34.88
C GLN A 16 23.49 4.74 33.82
N ASN A 17 24.43 3.88 34.23
CA ASN A 17 25.05 2.91 33.33
C ASN A 17 24.02 1.91 32.79
N MET A 18 23.08 1.47 33.63
CA MET A 18 22.00 0.58 33.22
C MET A 18 21.02 1.27 32.25
N ALA A 19 20.64 2.51 32.52
CA ALA A 19 19.79 3.29 31.63
C ALA A 19 20.45 3.49 30.25
N SER A 20 21.75 3.83 30.21
CA SER A 20 22.50 3.98 28.97
C SER A 20 22.62 2.67 28.18
N SER A 21 22.84 1.54 28.86
CA SER A 21 22.85 0.21 28.24
C SER A 21 21.51 -0.17 27.65
N MET A 22 20.42 0.15 28.34
CA MET A 22 19.05 -0.12 27.85
C MET A 22 18.73 0.75 26.63
N GLU A 23 19.12 2.01 26.64
CA GLU A 23 18.92 2.92 25.51
C GLU A 23 19.69 2.45 24.27
N LEU A 24 20.96 2.07 24.41
CA LEU A 24 21.75 1.52 23.31
C LEU A 24 21.14 0.20 22.79
N SER A 25 20.72 -0.68 23.68
CA SER A 25 20.06 -1.95 23.30
C SER A 25 18.77 -1.68 22.54
N ARG A 26 17.96 -0.74 23.01
CA ARG A 26 16.74 -0.33 22.32
C ARG A 26 17.05 0.25 20.94
N ALA A 27 17.98 1.18 20.85
CA ALA A 27 18.38 1.79 19.59
C ALA A 27 18.96 0.76 18.61
N SER A 28 19.83 -0.14 19.09
CA SER A 28 20.42 -1.21 18.28
C SER A 28 19.36 -2.16 17.68
N SER A 29 18.26 -2.37 18.39
CA SER A 29 17.15 -3.20 17.90
C SER A 29 16.38 -2.56 16.74
N MET A 30 16.60 -1.28 16.47
CA MET A 30 15.95 -0.53 15.38
C MET A 30 16.71 -0.65 14.05
N VAL A 31 17.98 -1.10 14.06
CA VAL A 31 18.78 -1.25 12.83
C VAL A 31 18.05 -2.15 11.83
N GLY A 32 17.92 -1.67 10.59
CA GLY A 32 17.19 -2.33 9.51
C GLY A 32 15.67 -2.19 9.57
N LYS A 33 15.12 -1.51 10.59
CA LYS A 33 13.68 -1.26 10.70
C LYS A 33 13.32 0.13 10.19
N LEU A 34 12.12 0.24 9.65
CA LEU A 34 11.53 1.53 9.32
C LEU A 34 11.10 2.21 10.62
N VAL A 35 11.53 3.45 10.81
CA VAL A 35 11.19 4.24 11.99
C VAL A 35 10.63 5.60 11.57
N GLU A 36 9.86 6.18 12.47
CA GLU A 36 9.43 7.57 12.38
C GLU A 36 10.16 8.36 13.46
N VAL A 37 10.76 9.49 13.07
CA VAL A 37 11.47 10.39 13.94
C VAL A 37 10.82 11.77 13.88
N THR A 38 10.48 12.32 15.04
CA THR A 38 9.97 13.68 15.14
C THR A 38 11.03 14.54 15.83
N SER A 39 11.72 15.37 15.06
CA SER A 39 12.70 16.32 15.58
C SER A 39 12.13 17.73 15.58
N THR A 40 12.50 18.51 16.59
CA THR A 40 12.13 19.92 16.69
C THR A 40 13.33 20.76 16.34
N ASP A 41 13.18 21.68 15.41
CA ASP A 41 14.26 22.58 15.01
C ASP A 41 14.46 23.71 16.04
N SER A 42 15.48 24.54 15.79
CA SER A 42 15.80 25.69 16.65
C SER A 42 14.71 26.77 16.70
N ASN A 43 13.74 26.74 15.78
CA ASN A 43 12.62 27.67 15.71
C ASN A 43 11.36 27.12 16.41
N GLY A 44 11.43 25.89 16.96
CA GLY A 44 10.32 25.23 17.61
C GLY A 44 9.36 24.53 16.64
N GLU A 45 9.71 24.42 15.34
CA GLU A 45 8.93 23.66 14.35
C GLU A 45 9.28 22.18 14.45
N SER A 46 8.25 21.34 14.62
CA SER A 46 8.41 19.89 14.63
C SER A 46 8.34 19.35 13.21
N LYS A 47 9.36 18.59 12.82
CA LYS A 47 9.42 17.89 11.55
C LYS A 47 9.45 16.40 11.81
N THR A 48 8.51 15.68 11.20
CA THR A 48 8.46 14.22 11.22
C THR A 48 9.05 13.68 9.92
N ILE A 49 9.97 12.74 10.04
CA ILE A 49 10.56 12.02 8.92
C ILE A 49 10.39 10.52 9.15
N GLN A 50 10.32 9.76 8.08
CA GLN A 50 10.26 8.32 8.10
C GLN A 50 11.41 7.75 7.27
N GLY A 51 12.09 6.74 7.78
CA GLY A 51 13.17 6.09 7.04
C GLY A 51 13.71 4.85 7.76
N THR A 52 14.48 4.06 7.04
CA THR A 52 15.11 2.84 7.58
C THR A 52 16.37 3.21 8.34
N VAL A 53 16.54 2.66 9.54
CA VAL A 53 17.75 2.86 10.34
C VAL A 53 18.90 2.07 9.72
N GLU A 54 19.93 2.78 9.25
CA GLU A 54 21.12 2.21 8.63
C GLU A 54 22.11 1.68 9.68
N TYR A 55 22.33 2.46 10.72
CA TYR A 55 23.19 2.10 11.86
C TYR A 55 22.82 2.95 13.09
N VAL A 56 23.36 2.55 14.23
CA VAL A 56 23.22 3.25 15.51
C VAL A 56 24.61 3.61 16.05
N THR A 57 24.77 4.83 16.55
CA THR A 57 25.94 5.27 17.28
C THR A 57 25.59 5.65 18.71
N TYR A 58 26.58 5.53 19.60
CA TYR A 58 26.43 5.93 20.99
C TYR A 58 27.54 6.93 21.33
N GLU A 59 27.18 8.17 21.58
CA GLU A 59 28.06 9.29 21.80
C GLU A 59 27.58 10.10 23.01
N ASN A 60 28.48 10.44 23.94
CA ASN A 60 28.15 11.23 25.13
C ASN A 60 26.94 10.70 25.94
N ASN A 61 26.89 9.39 26.15
CA ASN A 61 25.80 8.70 26.86
C ASN A 61 24.41 8.80 26.18
N LYS A 62 24.38 9.10 24.89
CA LYS A 62 23.15 9.15 24.08
C LYS A 62 23.28 8.26 22.85
N ALA A 63 22.19 7.59 22.50
CA ALA A 63 22.11 6.82 21.28
C ALA A 63 21.55 7.67 20.14
N TYR A 64 22.10 7.47 18.94
CA TYR A 64 21.65 8.12 17.72
C TYR A 64 21.38 7.07 16.66
N VAL A 65 20.29 7.24 15.93
CA VAL A 65 19.93 6.44 14.75
C VAL A 65 20.28 7.21 13.48
N ALA A 66 20.89 6.56 12.51
CA ALA A 66 21.18 7.15 11.21
C ALA A 66 20.14 6.75 10.18
N ILE A 67 19.59 7.72 9.48
CA ILE A 67 18.60 7.58 8.40
C ILE A 67 19.08 8.45 7.24
N ASP A 68 19.29 7.86 6.08
CA ASP A 68 19.81 8.54 4.88
C ASP A 68 21.07 9.37 5.18
N GLY A 69 21.99 8.79 5.95
CA GLY A 69 23.26 9.43 6.35
C GLY A 69 23.13 10.53 7.41
N THR A 70 21.92 10.85 7.87
CA THR A 70 21.68 11.87 8.92
C THR A 70 21.42 11.19 10.26
N LYS A 71 22.08 11.71 11.32
CA LYS A 71 21.92 11.22 12.69
C LYS A 71 20.77 11.96 13.39
N TYR A 72 19.90 11.19 14.03
CA TYR A 72 18.81 11.67 14.87
C TYR A 72 18.92 11.05 16.25
N SER A 73 18.54 11.76 17.30
CA SER A 73 18.49 11.18 18.64
C SER A 73 17.54 9.97 18.66
N ALA A 74 17.95 8.88 19.29
CA ALA A 74 17.06 7.73 19.48
C ALA A 74 15.86 8.07 20.38
N GLU A 75 15.95 9.15 21.17
CA GLU A 75 14.84 9.68 21.98
C GLU A 75 13.73 10.29 21.10
N ASP A 76 14.09 10.79 19.91
CA ASP A 76 13.16 11.42 18.97
C ASP A 76 12.42 10.39 18.10
N VAL A 77 12.74 9.10 18.22
CA VAL A 77 12.02 8.03 17.55
C VAL A 77 10.65 7.84 18.19
N THR A 78 9.62 8.16 17.43
CA THR A 78 8.21 8.10 17.87
C THR A 78 7.52 6.81 17.50
N ALA A 79 7.97 6.14 16.44
CA ALA A 79 7.43 4.84 16.00
C ALA A 79 8.51 3.94 15.41
N VAL A 80 8.33 2.63 15.59
CA VAL A 80 9.07 1.59 14.87
C VAL A 80 8.04 0.78 14.09
N ILE A 81 8.16 0.77 12.77
CA ILE A 81 7.15 0.27 11.85
C ILE A 81 7.66 -1.05 11.25
N SER A 82 6.83 -2.08 11.24
CA SER A 82 7.19 -3.33 10.55
C SER A 82 7.02 -3.18 9.05
N GLU A 83 7.87 -3.85 8.27
CA GLU A 83 7.75 -3.87 6.81
C GLU A 83 6.39 -4.43 6.35
N GLU A 84 5.87 -5.43 7.07
CA GLU A 84 4.56 -6.01 6.76
C GLU A 84 3.43 -4.99 6.95
N TYR A 85 3.47 -4.18 8.00
CA TYR A 85 2.51 -3.10 8.21
C TYR A 85 2.59 -2.07 7.08
N GLN A 86 3.79 -1.57 6.79
CA GLN A 86 3.99 -0.54 5.78
C GLN A 86 3.58 -1.04 4.39
N SER A 87 4.02 -2.22 3.99
CA SER A 87 3.67 -2.79 2.68
C SER A 87 2.17 -3.06 2.54
N SER A 88 1.51 -3.48 3.63
CA SER A 88 0.06 -3.70 3.64
C SER A 88 -0.72 -2.39 3.51
N TYR A 89 -0.27 -1.35 4.21
CA TYR A 89 -0.84 0.00 4.12
C TYR A 89 -0.67 0.58 2.71
N ASP A 90 0.54 0.51 2.15
CA ASP A 90 0.84 1.02 0.81
C ASP A 90 0.04 0.29 -0.27
N LEU A 91 -0.13 -1.03 -0.14
CA LEU A 91 -0.96 -1.84 -1.04
C LEU A 91 -2.43 -1.41 -0.98
N ALA A 92 -2.97 -1.19 0.21
CA ALA A 92 -4.35 -0.72 0.38
C ALA A 92 -4.55 0.68 -0.21
N VAL A 93 -3.60 1.60 0.01
CA VAL A 93 -3.62 2.95 -0.58
C VAL A 93 -3.57 2.85 -2.11
N ALA A 94 -2.68 2.05 -2.68
CA ALA A 94 -2.57 1.86 -4.12
C ALA A 94 -3.87 1.30 -4.72
N PHE A 95 -4.49 0.34 -4.04
CA PHE A 95 -5.79 -0.20 -4.43
C PHE A 95 -6.89 0.88 -4.42
N CYS A 96 -7.00 1.67 -3.35
CA CYS A 96 -7.98 2.75 -3.25
C CYS A 96 -7.76 3.81 -4.34
N VAL A 97 -6.51 4.18 -4.62
CA VAL A 97 -6.16 5.11 -5.70
C VAL A 97 -6.58 4.56 -7.06
N ALA A 98 -6.32 3.27 -7.32
CA ALA A 98 -6.70 2.64 -8.57
C ALA A 98 -8.23 2.56 -8.73
N MET A 99 -8.96 2.24 -7.66
CA MET A 99 -10.42 2.27 -7.63
C MET A 99 -11.00 3.66 -7.93
N ASN A 100 -10.35 4.72 -7.43
CA ASN A 100 -10.80 6.09 -7.66
C ASN A 100 -10.51 6.61 -9.08
N LYS A 101 -9.67 5.92 -9.85
CA LYS A 101 -9.45 6.22 -11.28
C LYS A 101 -10.51 5.63 -12.21
N LEU A 102 -11.30 4.67 -11.73
CA LEU A 102 -12.41 4.13 -12.51
C LEU A 102 -13.48 5.21 -12.74
N PRO A 103 -14.14 5.21 -13.91
CA PRO A 103 -15.31 6.06 -14.14
C PRO A 103 -16.44 5.70 -13.16
N GLY A 104 -17.47 6.53 -13.05
CA GLY A 104 -18.67 6.17 -12.28
C GLY A 104 -19.28 4.86 -12.79
N ILE A 105 -19.98 4.14 -11.93
CA ILE A 105 -20.57 2.84 -12.27
C ILE A 105 -21.47 2.94 -13.50
N ASP A 106 -22.25 4.01 -13.60
CA ASP A 106 -23.15 4.27 -14.74
C ASP A 106 -22.42 4.66 -16.03
N GLN A 107 -21.14 5.02 -15.94
CA GLN A 107 -20.28 5.40 -17.06
C GLN A 107 -19.30 4.28 -17.45
N LEU A 108 -19.36 3.15 -16.75
CA LEU A 108 -18.50 2.00 -17.01
C LEU A 108 -18.81 1.42 -18.38
N THR A 109 -17.77 1.10 -19.13
CA THR A 109 -17.85 0.52 -20.48
C THR A 109 -17.17 -0.84 -20.54
N TYR A 110 -17.42 -1.61 -21.59
CA TYR A 110 -16.71 -2.88 -21.83
C TYR A 110 -15.20 -2.69 -21.93
N GLY A 111 -14.72 -1.51 -22.37
CA GLY A 111 -13.29 -1.17 -22.42
C GLY A 111 -12.58 -1.16 -21.06
N ASP A 112 -13.32 -1.00 -19.97
CA ASP A 112 -12.80 -0.99 -18.61
C ASP A 112 -12.64 -2.39 -17.99
N LYS A 113 -13.01 -3.46 -18.75
CA LYS A 113 -13.01 -4.85 -18.29
C LYS A 113 -11.69 -5.28 -17.68
N GLU A 114 -10.58 -5.06 -18.38
CA GLU A 114 -9.27 -5.48 -17.92
C GLU A 114 -8.89 -4.79 -16.60
N THR A 115 -9.23 -3.51 -16.44
CA THR A 115 -8.97 -2.75 -15.22
C THR A 115 -9.77 -3.28 -14.04
N VAL A 116 -11.07 -3.55 -14.25
CA VAL A 116 -11.94 -4.10 -13.19
C VAL A 116 -11.50 -5.51 -12.80
N GLU A 117 -11.16 -6.37 -13.78
CA GLU A 117 -10.65 -7.72 -13.50
C GLU A 117 -9.31 -7.70 -12.75
N THR A 118 -8.41 -6.77 -13.10
CA THR A 118 -7.13 -6.61 -12.42
C THR A 118 -7.33 -6.18 -10.97
N LEU A 119 -8.23 -5.24 -10.72
CA LEU A 119 -8.58 -4.81 -9.36
C LEU A 119 -9.22 -5.93 -8.55
N LYS A 120 -10.13 -6.71 -9.15
CA LYS A 120 -10.74 -7.89 -8.52
C LYS A 120 -9.68 -8.89 -8.12
N LYS A 121 -8.83 -9.32 -9.05
CA LYS A 121 -7.74 -10.28 -8.80
C LYS A 121 -6.76 -9.77 -7.75
N GLY A 122 -6.40 -8.48 -7.81
CA GLY A 122 -5.52 -7.86 -6.83
C GLY A 122 -6.12 -7.89 -5.42
N TYR A 123 -7.39 -7.55 -5.28
CA TYR A 123 -8.07 -7.60 -3.99
C TYR A 123 -8.24 -9.04 -3.47
N GLU A 124 -8.60 -9.99 -4.33
CA GLU A 124 -8.74 -11.41 -3.96
C GLU A 124 -7.41 -12.01 -3.48
N ALA A 125 -6.29 -11.61 -4.09
CA ALA A 125 -4.94 -12.06 -3.72
C ALA A 125 -4.44 -11.48 -2.39
N MET A 126 -5.04 -10.42 -1.86
CA MET A 126 -4.67 -9.84 -0.57
C MET A 126 -4.92 -10.83 0.57
N THR A 127 -3.99 -10.88 1.53
CA THR A 127 -4.19 -11.59 2.79
C THR A 127 -5.30 -10.94 3.62
N THR A 128 -5.81 -11.65 4.62
CA THR A 128 -6.80 -11.08 5.56
C THR A 128 -6.26 -9.84 6.26
N TYR A 129 -4.96 -9.84 6.61
CA TYR A 129 -4.30 -8.69 7.22
C TYR A 129 -4.25 -7.49 6.27
N GLN A 130 -3.85 -7.69 5.01
CA GLN A 130 -3.83 -6.63 3.99
C GLN A 130 -5.22 -6.06 3.71
N LYS A 131 -6.23 -6.92 3.64
CA LYS A 131 -7.64 -6.49 3.46
C LYS A 131 -8.15 -5.63 4.61
N SER A 132 -7.63 -5.82 5.84
CA SER A 132 -8.03 -5.01 6.99
C SER A 132 -7.64 -3.54 6.88
N PHE A 133 -6.70 -3.19 5.99
CA PHE A 133 -6.32 -1.80 5.69
C PHE A 133 -7.18 -1.16 4.60
N VAL A 134 -7.95 -1.95 3.85
CA VAL A 134 -8.88 -1.43 2.83
C VAL A 134 -10.20 -1.05 3.51
N PRO A 135 -10.66 0.19 3.37
CA PRO A 135 -11.96 0.58 3.95
C PRO A 135 -13.12 -0.23 3.36
N ASP A 136 -14.10 -0.57 4.17
CA ASP A 136 -15.23 -1.44 3.79
C ASP A 136 -16.06 -0.92 2.61
N ASP A 137 -16.14 0.40 2.45
CA ASP A 137 -16.82 1.04 1.33
C ASP A 137 -16.13 0.75 -0.01
N TYR A 138 -14.81 0.61 -0.04
CA TYR A 138 -14.07 0.23 -1.24
C TYR A 138 -14.28 -1.24 -1.64
N ALA A 139 -14.35 -2.14 -0.68
CA ALA A 139 -14.68 -3.55 -0.94
C ALA A 139 -16.09 -3.68 -1.52
N THR A 140 -17.06 -2.97 -0.94
CA THR A 140 -18.44 -2.93 -1.44
C THR A 140 -18.54 -2.28 -2.82
N LYS A 141 -17.75 -1.21 -3.04
CA LYS A 141 -17.68 -0.51 -4.33
C LYS A 141 -17.10 -1.44 -5.41
N LEU A 142 -16.03 -2.17 -5.12
CA LEU A 142 -15.44 -3.14 -6.05
C LEU A 142 -16.48 -4.19 -6.48
N GLN A 143 -17.25 -4.74 -5.54
CA GLN A 143 -18.28 -5.71 -5.86
C GLN A 143 -19.29 -5.16 -6.85
N LYS A 144 -19.77 -3.93 -6.66
CA LYS A 144 -20.70 -3.27 -7.60
C LYS A 144 -20.09 -3.08 -8.99
N TYR A 145 -18.80 -2.73 -9.07
CA TYR A 145 -18.10 -2.63 -10.36
C TYR A 145 -17.98 -3.98 -11.05
N VAL A 146 -17.71 -5.04 -10.32
CA VAL A 146 -17.63 -6.40 -10.86
C VAL A 146 -19.01 -6.84 -11.39
N GLU A 147 -20.07 -6.65 -10.62
CA GLU A 147 -21.44 -6.98 -11.03
C GLU A 147 -21.84 -6.23 -12.31
N ARG A 148 -21.57 -4.92 -12.35
CA ARG A 148 -21.87 -4.12 -13.56
C ARG A 148 -21.03 -4.57 -14.76
N MET A 149 -19.77 -4.91 -14.56
CA MET A 149 -18.92 -5.41 -15.63
C MET A 149 -19.41 -6.76 -16.18
N GLU A 150 -19.88 -7.66 -15.32
CA GLU A 150 -20.47 -8.94 -15.76
C GLU A 150 -21.72 -8.72 -16.65
N GLU A 151 -22.53 -7.70 -16.36
CA GLU A 151 -23.66 -7.32 -17.22
C GLU A 151 -23.17 -6.80 -18.59
N LEU A 152 -22.19 -5.88 -18.59
CA LEU A 152 -21.62 -5.31 -19.82
C LEU A 152 -20.97 -6.38 -20.72
N VAL A 153 -20.30 -7.35 -20.13
CA VAL A 153 -19.74 -8.49 -20.87
C VAL A 153 -20.85 -9.31 -21.55
N LYS A 154 -21.92 -9.63 -20.82
CA LYS A 154 -23.07 -10.35 -21.39
C LYS A 154 -23.77 -9.58 -22.52
N GLU A 155 -23.92 -8.26 -22.36
CA GLU A 155 -24.45 -7.37 -23.38
C GLU A 155 -23.60 -7.36 -24.64
N HIS A 156 -22.28 -7.24 -24.46
CA HIS A 156 -21.30 -7.24 -25.55
C HIS A 156 -21.30 -8.57 -26.32
N ASP A 157 -21.30 -9.72 -25.62
CA ASP A 157 -21.28 -11.04 -26.25
C ASP A 157 -22.55 -11.29 -27.04
N ARG A 158 -23.73 -10.92 -26.53
CA ARG A 158 -25.02 -11.00 -27.26
C ARG A 158 -25.02 -10.13 -28.52
N ALA A 159 -24.40 -8.93 -28.45
CA ALA A 159 -24.30 -8.05 -29.59
C ALA A 159 -23.42 -8.64 -30.69
N GLN A 160 -22.36 -9.34 -30.33
CA GLN A 160 -21.48 -10.03 -31.28
C GLN A 160 -22.18 -11.27 -31.92
N GLU A 161 -22.91 -12.07 -31.15
CA GLU A 161 -23.66 -13.19 -31.65
C GLU A 161 -24.71 -12.73 -32.69
N ASN A 162 -25.48 -11.68 -32.38
CA ASN A 162 -26.46 -11.11 -33.29
C ASN A 162 -25.86 -10.52 -34.58
N ALA A 163 -24.66 -9.97 -34.49
CA ALA A 163 -23.92 -9.41 -35.66
C ALA A 163 -23.42 -10.54 -36.58
N GLY A 164 -23.02 -11.69 -35.98
CA GLY A 164 -22.60 -12.89 -36.74
C GLY A 164 -23.76 -13.57 -37.51
N GLU A 165 -24.93 -13.58 -36.92
CA GLU A 165 -26.12 -14.19 -37.56
C GLU A 165 -26.71 -13.35 -38.70
N SER A 166 -26.49 -12.06 -38.68
CA SER A 166 -26.92 -11.12 -39.73
C SER A 166 -26.04 -11.15 -40.99
N GLY A 167 -24.83 -11.75 -40.94
CA GLY A 167 -23.90 -11.85 -42.05
C GLY A 167 -24.11 -13.04 -43.00
N ASP A 168 -24.91 -14.07 -42.60
CA ASP A 168 -25.09 -15.30 -43.37
C ASP A 168 -26.40 -15.36 -44.19
N LYS A 169 -27.13 -14.26 -44.34
CA LYS A 169 -28.35 -14.19 -45.16
C LYS A 169 -28.23 -13.22 -46.31
N GLY A 170 -27.30 -13.46 -47.23
CA GLY A 170 -27.20 -12.60 -48.38
C GLY A 170 -26.33 -13.07 -49.51
N GLU A 171 -26.53 -14.32 -49.99
CA GLU A 171 -26.15 -14.67 -51.37
C GLU A 171 -26.72 -16.01 -51.79
N THR A 172 -28.00 -16.04 -52.12
CA THR A 172 -28.59 -17.02 -53.06
C THR A 172 -29.65 -16.29 -53.86
N GLY A 173 -29.28 -15.79 -54.98
CA GLY A 173 -30.14 -15.11 -55.97
C GLY A 173 -29.61 -15.38 -57.34
N GLU A 174 -29.88 -16.57 -57.82
CA GLU A 174 -30.52 -16.85 -59.12
C GLU A 174 -29.91 -16.15 -60.35
N ASN A 175 -29.09 -16.92 -61.07
CA ASN A 175 -28.75 -16.65 -62.46
C ASN A 175 -29.60 -17.59 -63.33
N ALA A 176 -30.73 -17.13 -63.80
CA ALA A 176 -31.55 -17.79 -64.79
C ALA A 176 -31.16 -17.28 -66.19
N ASP A 177 -30.47 -18.13 -66.88
CA ASP A 177 -30.49 -18.40 -68.31
C ASP A 177 -31.58 -17.74 -69.13
N LYS A 178 -31.24 -17.09 -70.20
CA LYS A 178 -32.01 -17.07 -71.49
C LYS A 178 -31.07 -16.88 -72.67
N THR A 179 -30.71 -18.01 -73.28
CA THR A 179 -30.46 -18.21 -74.70
C THR A 179 -31.65 -17.80 -75.55
N GLN A 180 -31.48 -17.13 -76.67
CA GLN A 180 -32.04 -17.36 -78.01
C GLN A 180 -31.58 -16.30 -78.98
N GLU A 181 -30.87 -16.73 -79.95
CA GLU A 181 -31.22 -16.91 -81.40
C GLU A 181 -31.54 -15.61 -82.17
N ALA A 182 -30.73 -15.21 -83.04
CA ALA A 182 -30.84 -15.22 -84.48
C ALA A 182 -29.64 -14.54 -85.13
#